data_18b374ec5d9e3ea71dc6f0a6185cbdfd
#
_entry.id   18b374ec5d9e3ea71dc6f0a6185cbdfd
#
_cell.length_a   1.000
_cell.length_b   1.000
_cell.length_c   1.000
_cell.angle_alpha   90.00
_cell.angle_beta   90.00
_cell.angle_gamma   90.00
#
_symmetry.space_group_name_H-M   'P 1'
#
loop_
_entity.id
_entity.type
_entity.pdbx_description
1 polymer ?
#
loop_
_entity_poly.entity_id
_entity_poly.type
_entity_poly.pdbx_seq_one_letter_code
_entity_poly.pdbx_strand_id
1 'polypeptide(L)'
;NFLPRIASVFAEAGVEMRCDTRSRSILGRRDDIKIEAAVSSDWDTEHLSLTVGVKVVDSLTNGLEHIDRHGTGHTDAIITENKASGDIFLRTVDSSVVMLNASTRFNDGGELGLGAEVAISTNKLHARGPMGLRELTSYKWLVLGNGHTRN
;
A
#
# COMPACT_ATOMS: atom_id res chain seq x y z
N ASN A 1 -14.14 -12.04 -14.79
CA ASN A 1 -14.28 -12.13 -13.35
C ASN A 1 -12.89 -12.26 -12.69
N PHE A 2 -12.43 -11.20 -11.99
CA PHE A 2 -11.04 -11.13 -11.51
C PHE A 2 -10.79 -11.99 -10.25
N LEU A 3 -11.71 -11.96 -9.27
CA LEU A 3 -11.49 -12.61 -7.97
C LEU A 3 -11.23 -14.12 -8.05
N PRO A 4 -11.97 -14.94 -8.83
CA PRO A 4 -11.64 -16.35 -8.98
C PRO A 4 -10.27 -16.62 -9.61
N ARG A 5 -9.80 -15.74 -10.51
CA ARG A 5 -8.48 -15.87 -11.15
C ARG A 5 -7.36 -15.62 -10.16
N ILE A 6 -7.44 -14.54 -9.37
CA ILE A 6 -6.42 -14.26 -8.36
C ILE A 6 -6.43 -15.31 -7.24
N ALA A 7 -7.60 -15.84 -6.87
CA ALA A 7 -7.70 -16.92 -5.90
C ALA A 7 -6.95 -18.20 -6.34
N SER A 8 -6.93 -18.51 -7.63
CA SER A 8 -6.14 -19.63 -8.13
C SER A 8 -4.64 -19.39 -7.98
N VAL A 9 -4.17 -18.18 -8.24
CA VAL A 9 -2.76 -17.80 -8.00
C VAL A 9 -2.40 -17.87 -6.52
N PHE A 10 -3.30 -17.45 -5.64
CA PHE A 10 -3.11 -17.57 -4.20
C PHE A 10 -3.07 -19.02 -3.73
N ALA A 11 -3.92 -19.90 -4.31
CA ALA A 11 -3.90 -21.33 -4.05
C ALA A 11 -2.54 -21.97 -4.38
N GLU A 12 -2.02 -21.68 -5.58
CA GLU A 12 -0.71 -22.15 -6.04
C GLU A 12 0.44 -21.67 -5.12
N ALA A 13 0.30 -20.47 -4.56
CA ALA A 13 1.27 -19.89 -3.62
C ALA A 13 1.06 -20.31 -2.15
N GLY A 14 0.04 -21.12 -1.84
CA GLY A 14 -0.27 -21.56 -0.48
C GLY A 14 -0.79 -20.44 0.43
N VAL A 15 -1.41 -19.40 -0.14
CA VAL A 15 -1.94 -18.25 0.61
C VAL A 15 -3.33 -18.57 1.15
N GLU A 16 -3.54 -18.37 2.46
CA GLU A 16 -4.88 -18.40 3.09
C GLU A 16 -5.63 -17.11 2.79
N MET A 17 -6.91 -17.20 2.47
CA MET A 17 -7.77 -16.04 2.23
C MET A 17 -8.77 -15.82 3.37
N ARG A 18 -8.73 -14.65 4.01
CA ARG A 18 -9.74 -14.15 4.95
C ARG A 18 -10.77 -13.33 4.19
N CYS A 19 -11.91 -13.92 3.90
CA CYS A 19 -12.88 -13.40 2.96
C CYS A 19 -14.14 -12.87 3.62
N ASP A 20 -14.62 -11.70 3.19
CA ASP A 20 -15.95 -11.23 3.54
C ASP A 20 -17.05 -12.14 2.94
N THR A 21 -18.29 -11.93 3.33
CA THR A 21 -19.43 -12.73 2.85
C THR A 21 -19.58 -12.69 1.34
N ARG A 22 -19.33 -11.55 0.70
CA ARG A 22 -19.45 -11.39 -0.77
C ARG A 22 -18.35 -12.10 -1.50
N SER A 23 -17.10 -11.97 -1.06
CA SER A 23 -15.97 -12.69 -1.62
C SER A 23 -16.18 -14.20 -1.55
N ARG A 24 -16.63 -14.69 -0.40
CA ARG A 24 -16.96 -16.12 -0.23
C ARG A 24 -18.07 -16.59 -1.16
N SER A 25 -19.11 -15.78 -1.33
CA SER A 25 -20.20 -16.09 -2.27
C SER A 25 -19.72 -16.18 -3.73
N ILE A 26 -18.81 -15.28 -4.14
CA ILE A 26 -18.24 -15.26 -5.49
C ILE A 26 -17.30 -16.45 -5.73
N LEU A 27 -16.50 -16.82 -4.75
CA LEU A 27 -15.53 -17.91 -4.86
C LEU A 27 -16.19 -19.28 -4.78
N GLY A 28 -17.31 -19.38 -4.05
CA GLY A 28 -17.96 -20.65 -3.78
C GLY A 28 -17.09 -21.57 -2.94
N ARG A 29 -17.44 -22.86 -2.93
CA ARG A 29 -16.61 -23.88 -2.27
C ARG A 29 -15.41 -24.24 -3.17
N ARG A 30 -14.22 -24.16 -2.59
CA ARG A 30 -12.96 -24.54 -3.24
C ARG A 30 -12.15 -25.40 -2.28
N ASP A 31 -11.66 -26.52 -2.78
CA ASP A 31 -10.85 -27.47 -1.99
C ASP A 31 -9.35 -27.26 -2.22
N ASP A 32 -8.98 -26.39 -3.17
CA ASP A 32 -7.61 -26.08 -3.56
C ASP A 32 -7.00 -24.91 -2.79
N ILE A 33 -7.82 -24.13 -2.06
CA ILE A 33 -7.35 -23.01 -1.27
C ILE A 33 -8.12 -22.91 0.06
N LYS A 34 -7.41 -22.55 1.12
CA LYS A 34 -8.01 -22.28 2.41
C LYS A 34 -8.71 -20.92 2.41
N ILE A 35 -10.05 -20.94 2.49
CA ILE A 35 -10.90 -19.76 2.56
C ILE A 35 -11.63 -19.75 3.90
N GLU A 36 -11.32 -18.77 4.73
CA GLU A 36 -11.95 -18.56 6.03
C GLU A 36 -12.84 -17.31 6.03
N ALA A 37 -13.84 -17.29 6.91
CA ALA A 37 -14.63 -16.09 7.11
C ALA A 37 -13.79 -15.00 7.77
N ALA A 38 -13.70 -13.85 7.14
CA ALA A 38 -13.07 -12.68 7.76
C ALA A 38 -13.87 -12.20 8.96
N VAL A 39 -13.18 -11.87 10.04
CA VAL A 39 -13.71 -11.15 11.20
C VAL A 39 -13.27 -9.68 11.15
N SER A 40 -13.89 -8.82 11.95
CA SER A 40 -13.59 -7.38 11.91
C SER A 40 -12.12 -7.05 12.16
N SER A 41 -11.46 -7.78 13.03
CA SER A 41 -10.04 -7.59 13.33
C SER A 41 -9.09 -7.97 12.19
N ASP A 42 -9.52 -8.79 11.23
CA ASP A 42 -8.66 -9.16 10.09
C ASP A 42 -8.28 -7.95 9.23
N TRP A 43 -9.13 -6.91 9.22
CA TRP A 43 -8.89 -5.69 8.44
C TRP A 43 -7.80 -4.79 9.05
N ASP A 44 -7.54 -4.93 10.35
CA ASP A 44 -6.56 -4.15 11.11
C ASP A 44 -5.32 -4.99 11.48
N THR A 45 -5.26 -6.24 11.00
CA THR A 45 -4.20 -7.18 11.36
C THR A 45 -3.12 -7.26 10.29
N GLU A 46 -1.88 -7.04 10.68
CA GLU A 46 -0.72 -7.47 9.90
C GLU A 46 -0.46 -8.96 10.17
N HIS A 47 -0.83 -9.83 9.22
CA HIS A 47 -0.84 -11.28 9.46
C HIS A 47 0.55 -11.90 9.63
N LEU A 48 1.62 -11.31 9.11
CA LEU A 48 3.00 -11.82 9.13
C LEU A 48 3.13 -13.29 8.68
N SER A 49 2.25 -13.69 7.76
CA SER A 49 2.12 -15.04 7.23
C SER A 49 1.57 -14.98 5.80
N LEU A 50 1.52 -16.12 5.10
CA LEU A 50 0.87 -16.23 3.81
C LEU A 50 -0.67 -16.17 3.97
N THR A 51 -1.17 -15.04 4.42
CA THR A 51 -2.58 -14.78 4.66
C THR A 51 -2.95 -13.41 4.08
N VAL A 52 -4.11 -13.34 3.41
CA VAL A 52 -4.61 -12.08 2.82
C VAL A 52 -6.08 -11.86 3.17
N GLY A 53 -6.41 -10.64 3.60
CA GLY A 53 -7.79 -10.17 3.73
C GLY A 53 -8.38 -9.82 2.36
N VAL A 54 -9.59 -10.30 2.08
CA VAL A 54 -10.29 -10.04 0.81
C VAL A 54 -11.69 -9.55 1.07
N LYS A 55 -11.98 -8.35 0.60
CA LYS A 55 -13.28 -7.70 0.72
C LYS A 55 -13.77 -7.17 -0.62
N VAL A 56 -15.00 -7.47 -0.97
CA VAL A 56 -15.66 -6.92 -2.16
C VAL A 56 -16.49 -5.70 -1.76
N VAL A 57 -16.23 -4.58 -2.41
CA VAL A 57 -16.91 -3.30 -2.20
C VAL A 57 -17.74 -2.91 -3.43
N ASP A 58 -18.70 -1.99 -3.27
CA ASP A 58 -19.61 -1.61 -4.36
C ASP A 58 -19.05 -0.52 -5.27
N SER A 59 -18.09 0.25 -4.79
CA SER A 59 -17.57 1.41 -5.52
C SER A 59 -16.11 1.70 -5.14
N LEU A 60 -15.45 2.53 -5.96
CA LEU A 60 -14.16 3.09 -5.62
C LEU A 60 -14.21 3.86 -4.29
N THR A 61 -15.26 4.63 -4.05
CA THR A 61 -15.45 5.38 -2.80
C THR A 61 -15.41 4.46 -1.58
N ASN A 62 -16.15 3.34 -1.61
CA ASN A 62 -16.12 2.39 -0.50
C ASN A 62 -14.75 1.71 -0.34
N GLY A 63 -14.00 1.53 -1.43
CA GLY A 63 -12.62 1.06 -1.37
C GLY A 63 -11.69 2.07 -0.69
N LEU A 64 -11.82 3.34 -1.04
CA LEU A 64 -11.06 4.45 -0.44
C LEU A 64 -11.38 4.60 1.05
N GLU A 65 -12.65 4.54 1.44
CA GLU A 65 -13.09 4.57 2.85
C GLU A 65 -12.54 3.38 3.64
N HIS A 66 -12.44 2.20 3.01
CA HIS A 66 -11.86 1.02 3.64
C HIS A 66 -10.35 1.20 3.88
N ILE A 67 -9.62 1.72 2.89
CA ILE A 67 -8.19 2.04 3.02
C ILE A 67 -7.97 3.11 4.09
N ASP A 68 -8.75 4.18 4.09
CA ASP A 68 -8.63 5.26 5.09
C ASP A 68 -8.83 4.75 6.52
N ARG A 69 -9.75 3.81 6.71
CA ARG A 69 -10.08 3.26 8.03
C ARG A 69 -9.08 2.21 8.53
N HIS A 70 -8.57 1.36 7.64
CA HIS A 70 -7.83 0.14 7.99
C HIS A 70 -6.39 0.13 7.46
N GLY A 71 -6.04 1.06 6.57
CA GLY A 71 -4.69 1.16 6.01
C GLY A 71 -3.67 1.64 7.05
N THR A 72 -2.45 1.14 6.93
CA THR A 72 -1.33 1.55 7.79
C THR A 72 -0.66 2.85 7.33
N GLY A 73 -1.07 3.39 6.18
CA GLY A 73 -0.41 4.52 5.53
C GLY A 73 0.95 4.18 4.91
N HIS A 74 1.27 2.88 4.79
CA HIS A 74 2.55 2.43 4.24
C HIS A 74 2.53 2.46 2.71
N THR A 75 1.76 1.58 2.08
CA THR A 75 1.75 1.42 0.61
C THR A 75 0.40 0.94 0.15
N ASP A 76 -0.19 1.64 -0.80
CA ASP A 76 -1.44 1.24 -1.43
C ASP A 76 -1.34 1.31 -2.95
N ALA A 77 -2.07 0.42 -3.63
CA ALA A 77 -2.08 0.35 -5.08
C ALA A 77 -3.49 0.13 -5.62
N ILE A 78 -3.74 0.69 -6.80
CA ILE A 78 -4.91 0.37 -7.61
C ILE A 78 -4.47 -0.26 -8.93
N ILE A 79 -5.21 -1.29 -9.34
CA ILE A 79 -5.09 -1.89 -10.68
C ILE A 79 -6.37 -1.57 -11.44
N THR A 80 -6.27 -0.75 -12.46
CA THR A 80 -7.43 -0.31 -13.24
C THR A 80 -7.03 0.15 -14.63
N GLU A 81 -7.91 -0.08 -15.61
CA GLU A 81 -7.85 0.52 -16.93
C GLU A 81 -8.60 1.87 -17.00
N ASN A 82 -9.42 2.17 -15.99
CA ASN A 82 -10.17 3.43 -15.90
C ASN A 82 -9.27 4.55 -15.39
N LYS A 83 -8.84 5.42 -16.28
CA LYS A 83 -7.95 6.56 -15.97
C LYS A 83 -8.51 7.47 -14.87
N ALA A 84 -9.80 7.78 -14.92
CA ALA A 84 -10.43 8.65 -13.92
C ALA A 84 -10.39 8.02 -12.52
N SER A 85 -10.66 6.72 -12.41
CA SER A 85 -10.52 5.98 -11.14
C SER A 85 -9.09 5.96 -10.63
N GLY A 86 -8.11 5.76 -11.52
CA GLY A 86 -6.69 5.82 -11.19
C GLY A 86 -6.28 7.19 -10.66
N ASP A 87 -6.67 8.27 -11.34
CA ASP A 87 -6.37 9.65 -10.95
C ASP A 87 -7.00 10.01 -9.58
N ILE A 88 -8.26 9.59 -9.35
CA ILE A 88 -8.93 9.78 -8.05
C ILE A 88 -8.16 9.03 -6.95
N PHE A 89 -7.82 7.77 -7.17
CA PHE A 89 -7.10 6.96 -6.20
C PHE A 89 -5.76 7.59 -5.81
N LEU A 90 -4.93 7.95 -6.79
CA LEU A 90 -3.61 8.57 -6.58
C LEU A 90 -3.68 9.88 -5.79
N ARG A 91 -4.76 10.64 -5.91
CA ARG A 91 -4.93 11.93 -5.21
C ARG A 91 -5.58 11.81 -3.85
N THR A 92 -6.36 10.75 -3.63
CA THR A 92 -7.17 10.62 -2.40
C THR A 92 -6.48 9.77 -1.35
N VAL A 93 -5.80 8.69 -1.75
CA VAL A 93 -5.10 7.81 -0.80
C VAL A 93 -3.87 8.53 -0.24
N ASP A 94 -3.78 8.61 1.08
CA ASP A 94 -2.70 9.31 1.79
C ASP A 94 -1.72 8.33 2.44
N SER A 95 -1.25 7.35 1.67
CA SER A 95 -0.16 6.46 2.07
C SER A 95 1.20 7.02 1.65
N SER A 96 2.27 6.52 2.26
CA SER A 96 3.62 7.02 1.98
C SER A 96 4.02 6.79 0.51
N VAL A 97 3.53 5.71 -0.09
CA VAL A 97 3.62 5.46 -1.54
C VAL A 97 2.27 4.96 -2.05
N VAL A 98 1.80 5.58 -3.13
CA VAL A 98 0.54 5.22 -3.81
C VAL A 98 0.84 4.89 -5.25
N MET A 99 0.36 3.75 -5.73
CA MET A 99 0.72 3.20 -7.03
C MET A 99 -0.50 2.97 -7.93
N LEU A 100 -0.31 3.16 -9.21
CA LEU A 100 -1.26 2.81 -10.27
C LEU A 100 -0.65 1.73 -11.17
N ASN A 101 -1.31 0.57 -11.25
CA ASN A 101 -0.90 -0.54 -12.12
C ASN A 101 0.55 -1.00 -11.90
N ALA A 102 1.02 -0.95 -10.66
CA ALA A 102 2.35 -1.39 -10.28
C ALA A 102 2.30 -2.25 -9.01
N SER A 103 3.30 -3.09 -8.82
CA SER A 103 3.45 -3.89 -7.60
C SER A 103 3.83 -3.00 -6.41
N THR A 104 3.20 -3.23 -5.26
CA THR A 104 3.56 -2.56 -4.00
C THR A 104 5.01 -2.81 -3.59
N ARG A 105 5.68 -3.83 -4.12
CA ARG A 105 7.10 -4.13 -3.90
C ARG A 105 8.05 -3.11 -4.52
N PHE A 106 7.59 -2.20 -5.38
CA PHE A 106 8.38 -1.06 -5.84
C PHE A 106 8.56 0.03 -4.76
N ASN A 107 7.86 -0.06 -3.63
CA ASN A 107 8.17 0.79 -2.48
C ASN A 107 9.42 0.25 -1.78
N ASP A 108 10.55 0.56 -2.34
CA ASP A 108 11.89 0.12 -1.96
C ASP A 108 12.90 1.22 -2.33
N GLY A 109 13.82 1.52 -1.43
CA GLY A 109 14.80 2.59 -1.63
C GLY A 109 15.76 2.34 -2.78
N GLY A 110 16.09 1.09 -3.07
CA GLY A 110 16.88 0.70 -4.23
C GLY A 110 16.10 0.89 -5.53
N GLU A 111 14.88 0.38 -5.59
CA GLU A 111 14.01 0.47 -6.77
C GLU A 111 13.63 1.92 -7.12
N LEU A 112 13.42 2.77 -6.11
CA LEU A 112 13.15 4.20 -6.29
C LEU A 112 14.39 5.05 -6.53
N GLY A 113 15.59 4.45 -6.60
CA GLY A 113 16.82 5.14 -6.92
C GLY A 113 17.39 5.97 -5.76
N LEU A 114 17.04 5.68 -4.52
CA LEU A 114 17.55 6.36 -3.33
C LEU A 114 18.89 5.79 -2.84
N GLY A 115 19.38 4.73 -3.50
CA GLY A 115 20.67 4.08 -3.24
C GLY A 115 20.70 3.13 -2.05
N ALA A 116 19.84 3.31 -1.08
CA ALA A 116 19.69 2.44 0.09
C ALA A 116 18.31 2.65 0.74
N GLU A 117 17.93 1.73 1.61
CA GLU A 117 16.76 1.86 2.48
C GLU A 117 17.13 1.38 3.88
N VAL A 118 16.88 2.21 4.88
CA VAL A 118 16.99 1.84 6.30
C VAL A 118 15.64 1.41 6.85
N ALA A 119 14.59 2.13 6.44
CA ALA A 119 13.22 1.88 6.82
C ALA A 119 12.27 2.64 5.88
N ILE A 120 10.97 2.36 5.98
CA ILE A 120 9.92 3.11 5.30
C ILE A 120 9.10 3.84 6.36
N SER A 121 9.10 5.18 6.30
CA SER A 121 8.37 6.03 7.24
C SER A 121 6.97 6.35 6.72
N THR A 122 5.97 6.20 7.57
CA THR A 122 4.60 6.69 7.32
C THR A 122 4.36 8.09 7.90
N ASN A 123 5.36 8.67 8.55
CA ASN A 123 5.30 9.99 9.18
C ASN A 123 5.07 11.11 8.16
N LYS A 124 4.42 12.20 8.62
CA LYS A 124 4.17 13.39 7.80
C LYS A 124 5.00 14.62 8.23
N LEU A 125 5.69 14.54 9.35
CA LEU A 125 6.41 15.66 9.95
C LEU A 125 7.90 15.73 9.59
N HIS A 126 8.45 14.68 9.00
CA HIS A 126 9.84 14.58 8.57
C HIS A 126 9.91 13.72 7.31
N ALA A 127 10.94 12.85 7.17
CA ALA A 127 11.03 11.93 6.03
C ALA A 127 9.79 11.03 5.95
N ARG A 128 9.29 10.81 4.73
CA ARG A 128 8.16 9.95 4.44
C ARG A 128 8.47 9.04 3.28
N GLY A 129 8.00 7.80 3.33
CA GLY A 129 8.34 6.75 2.38
C GLY A 129 9.70 6.11 2.69
N PRO A 130 10.35 5.47 1.72
CA PRO A 130 11.67 4.89 1.89
C PRO A 130 12.69 5.94 2.32
N MET A 131 13.47 5.60 3.36
CA MET A 131 14.50 6.48 3.93
C MET A 131 15.89 5.92 3.60
N GLY A 132 16.66 6.70 2.87
CA GLY A 132 18.04 6.42 2.56
C GLY A 132 19.03 7.32 3.33
N LEU A 133 20.22 7.47 2.79
CA LEU A 133 21.28 8.26 3.41
C LEU A 133 20.90 9.73 3.59
N ARG A 134 20.18 10.30 2.64
CA ARG A 134 19.76 11.70 2.65
C ARG A 134 18.83 12.02 3.83
N GLU A 135 17.88 11.15 4.12
CA GLU A 135 16.89 11.31 5.18
C GLU A 135 17.49 11.12 6.58
N LEU A 136 18.62 10.41 6.67
CA LEU A 136 19.36 10.17 7.91
C LEU A 136 20.40 11.23 8.22
N THR A 137 20.61 12.19 7.33
CA THR A 137 21.61 13.26 7.50
C THR A 137 20.92 14.62 7.55
N SER A 138 21.64 15.60 8.06
CA SER A 138 21.23 17.00 8.04
C SER A 138 22.30 17.85 7.39
N TYR A 139 21.99 19.10 7.12
CA TYR A 139 22.91 20.05 6.50
C TYR A 139 23.00 21.33 7.33
N LYS A 140 24.07 22.09 7.09
CA LYS A 140 24.20 23.46 7.58
C LYS A 140 24.52 24.40 6.42
N TRP A 141 24.05 25.61 6.50
CA TRP A 141 24.43 26.67 5.56
C TRP A 141 25.78 27.26 5.95
N LEU A 142 26.67 27.39 4.99
CA LEU A 142 27.93 28.15 5.12
C LEU A 142 27.76 29.43 4.31
N VAL A 143 27.72 30.56 5.00
CA VAL A 143 27.60 31.86 4.36
C VAL A 143 28.93 32.62 4.54
N LEU A 144 29.60 32.84 3.43
CA LEU A 144 30.86 33.57 3.40
C LEU A 144 30.59 34.98 2.89
N GLY A 145 30.88 35.97 3.68
CA GLY A 145 30.71 37.37 3.34
C GLY A 145 32.03 38.14 3.47
N ASN A 146 32.07 39.33 2.86
CA ASN A 146 33.17 40.31 3.00
C ASN A 146 32.58 41.67 3.36
N GLY A 147 31.99 41.75 4.56
CA GLY A 147 31.38 42.98 5.04
C GLY A 147 30.00 43.32 4.49
N HIS A 148 29.33 42.33 3.86
CA HIS A 148 27.96 42.55 3.34
C HIS A 148 26.96 42.78 4.44
N THR A 149 26.13 43.80 4.28
CA THR A 149 24.99 44.12 5.15
C THR A 149 23.68 43.90 4.41
N ARG A 150 22.63 43.60 5.15
CA ARG A 150 21.26 43.58 4.65
C ARG A 150 20.56 44.88 5.02
N ASN A 151 20.09 45.62 4.02
CA ASN A 151 19.22 46.78 4.16
C ASN A 151 17.77 46.30 4.33
#